data_1c56c6d445047d66ebb904c762f242ce
#
_entry.id   1c56c6d445047d66ebb904c762f242ce
#
_cell.length_a   1.000
_cell.length_b   1.000
_cell.length_c   1.000
_cell.angle_alpha   90.00
_cell.angle_beta   90.00
_cell.angle_gamma   90.00
#
_symmetry.space_group_name_H-M   'P 1'
#
loop_
_entity.id
_entity.type
_entity.pdbx_description
1 polymer ?
#
loop_
_entity_poly.entity_id
_entity_poly.type
_entity_poly.pdbx_seq_one_letter_code
_entity_poly.pdbx_strand_id
1 'polypeptide(L)'
;MLTHTNSCRTKIRDGQKNIDKSIAKALEAKDCIEKHGKTNAQFYTLSRSYYEISGKVADYSMLVDWDASQVLAVLAPYLEKYKKAKKADLLKIVGDHISEKQLRNFLNQLKDSQMIKTEGERGNTVYMLGDRYHEHNDIMTKAIKIGLKALRDNGEIK
;
A
#
# COMPACT_ATOMS: atom_id res chain seq x y z
N MET A 1 -10.35 -23.13 -12.10
CA MET A 1 -9.63 -22.37 -13.16
C MET A 1 -9.00 -21.07 -12.63
N LEU A 2 -8.31 -21.09 -11.48
CA LEU A 2 -7.74 -19.89 -10.84
C LEU A 2 -6.19 -19.89 -10.80
N THR A 3 -5.55 -20.91 -11.37
CA THR A 3 -4.10 -21.06 -11.35
C THR A 3 -3.35 -20.30 -12.44
N HIS A 4 -4.06 -19.83 -13.48
CA HIS A 4 -3.42 -19.12 -14.61
C HIS A 4 -3.11 -17.63 -14.32
N THR A 5 -3.87 -16.98 -13.44
CA THR A 5 -3.65 -15.55 -13.12
C THR A 5 -2.41 -15.33 -12.25
N ASN A 6 -2.14 -16.25 -11.29
CA ASN A 6 -0.93 -16.17 -10.48
C ASN A 6 0.34 -16.42 -11.30
N SER A 7 0.27 -17.34 -12.26
CA SER A 7 1.41 -17.63 -13.15
C SER A 7 1.73 -16.47 -14.10
N CYS A 8 0.72 -15.75 -14.59
CA CYS A 8 0.93 -14.52 -15.38
C CYS A 8 1.51 -13.38 -14.53
N ARG A 9 1.04 -13.24 -13.29
CA ARG A 9 1.52 -12.22 -12.36
C ARG A 9 3.00 -12.41 -12.03
N THR A 10 3.41 -13.62 -11.71
CA THR A 10 4.82 -13.98 -11.46
C THR A 10 5.66 -13.80 -12.72
N LYS A 11 5.16 -14.23 -13.89
CA LYS A 11 5.87 -14.07 -15.17
C LYS A 11 6.01 -12.62 -15.62
N ILE A 12 5.04 -11.76 -15.36
CA ILE A 12 5.16 -10.32 -15.67
C ILE A 12 6.16 -9.67 -14.72
N ARG A 13 6.22 -10.05 -13.45
CA ARG A 13 7.17 -9.52 -12.48
C ARG A 13 8.59 -10.07 -12.67
N ASP A 14 8.72 -11.36 -12.94
CA ASP A 14 9.99 -12.03 -13.22
C ASP A 14 10.40 -11.90 -14.70
N GLY A 15 9.45 -11.67 -15.59
CA GLY A 15 9.63 -11.57 -17.04
C GLY A 15 10.04 -10.19 -17.55
N GLN A 16 10.36 -9.25 -16.69
CA GLN A 16 10.79 -7.89 -17.06
C GLN A 16 11.93 -7.87 -18.07
N LYS A 17 12.71 -8.92 -18.14
CA LYS A 17 13.80 -9.07 -19.11
C LYS A 17 13.35 -9.60 -20.48
N ASN A 18 12.13 -10.12 -20.62
CA ASN A 18 11.74 -10.92 -21.80
C ASN A 18 10.42 -10.52 -22.48
N ILE A 19 9.76 -9.44 -22.07
CA ILE A 19 8.61 -8.93 -22.87
C ILE A 19 9.20 -8.14 -24.03
N ASP A 20 8.90 -8.61 -25.25
CA ASP A 20 9.21 -7.85 -26.46
C ASP A 20 8.59 -6.46 -26.38
N LYS A 21 9.37 -5.42 -26.68
CA LYS A 21 8.93 -4.03 -26.58
C LYS A 21 7.71 -3.74 -27.47
N SER A 22 7.58 -4.44 -28.59
CA SER A 22 6.44 -4.31 -29.50
C SER A 22 5.17 -4.87 -28.88
N ILE A 23 5.27 -6.02 -28.20
CA ILE A 23 4.15 -6.66 -27.48
C ILE A 23 3.74 -5.82 -26.29
N ALA A 24 4.70 -5.33 -25.49
CA ALA A 24 4.41 -4.46 -24.36
C ALA A 24 3.65 -3.20 -24.81
N LYS A 25 4.12 -2.53 -25.87
CA LYS A 25 3.46 -1.35 -26.42
C LYS A 25 2.06 -1.63 -26.93
N ALA A 26 1.84 -2.78 -27.56
CA ALA A 26 0.51 -3.19 -28.04
C ALA A 26 -0.47 -3.48 -26.87
N LEU A 27 0.03 -4.06 -25.77
CA LEU A 27 -0.77 -4.34 -24.56
C LEU A 27 -1.07 -3.07 -23.77
N GLU A 28 -0.12 -2.12 -23.68
CA GLU A 28 -0.36 -0.79 -23.10
C GLU A 28 -1.43 -0.03 -23.89
N ALA A 29 -1.35 -0.04 -25.23
CA ALA A 29 -2.31 0.64 -26.08
C ALA A 29 -3.75 0.08 -25.97
N LYS A 30 -3.88 -1.17 -25.50
CA LYS A 30 -5.17 -1.84 -25.23
C LYS A 30 -5.59 -1.77 -23.77
N ASP A 31 -4.90 -0.98 -22.95
CA ASP A 31 -5.13 -0.88 -21.50
C ASP A 31 -5.14 -2.24 -20.77
N CYS A 32 -4.32 -3.19 -21.27
CA CYS A 32 -4.18 -4.50 -20.65
C CYS A 32 -3.09 -4.51 -19.57
N ILE A 33 -2.08 -3.69 -19.76
CA ILE A 33 -0.95 -3.55 -18.81
C ILE A 33 -0.59 -2.09 -18.59
N GLU A 34 -0.01 -1.81 -17.45
CA GLU A 34 0.54 -0.50 -17.08
C GLU A 34 2.03 -0.61 -16.81
N LYS A 35 2.77 0.39 -17.22
CA LYS A 35 4.22 0.49 -17.04
C LYS A 35 4.54 1.31 -15.80
N HIS A 36 5.38 0.79 -14.92
CA HIS A 36 5.83 1.43 -13.68
C HIS A 36 7.36 1.52 -13.63
N GLY A 37 7.85 2.43 -12.78
CA GLY A 37 9.29 2.62 -12.56
C GLY A 37 9.97 3.48 -13.62
N LYS A 38 11.24 3.82 -13.34
CA LYS A 38 12.07 4.65 -14.22
C LYS A 38 13.31 3.86 -14.67
N THR A 39 13.73 4.07 -15.92
CA THR A 39 14.96 3.50 -16.50
C THR A 39 15.13 1.99 -16.28
N ASN A 40 16.12 1.55 -15.52
CA ASN A 40 16.47 0.15 -15.33
C ASN A 40 15.58 -0.62 -14.33
N ALA A 41 14.71 0.08 -13.60
CA ALA A 41 13.75 -0.49 -12.65
C ALA A 41 12.32 -0.51 -13.22
N GLN A 42 12.17 -0.52 -14.54
CA GLN A 42 10.86 -0.59 -15.19
C GLN A 42 10.27 -1.99 -15.05
N PHE A 43 8.98 -2.03 -14.74
CA PHE A 43 8.20 -3.26 -14.70
C PHE A 43 6.77 -3.01 -15.22
N TYR A 44 6.08 -4.08 -15.56
CA TYR A 44 4.71 -4.03 -16.03
C TYR A 44 3.79 -4.76 -15.06
N THR A 45 2.61 -4.20 -14.84
CA THR A 45 1.50 -4.86 -14.13
C THR A 45 0.30 -4.99 -15.05
N LEU A 46 -0.66 -5.83 -14.70
CA LEU A 46 -1.97 -5.76 -15.32
C LEU A 46 -2.58 -4.38 -15.03
N SER A 47 -3.40 -3.88 -15.94
CA SER A 47 -4.02 -2.55 -15.78
C SER A 47 -4.95 -2.51 -14.56
N ARG A 48 -5.16 -1.32 -14.04
CA ARG A 48 -6.09 -1.07 -12.94
C ARG A 48 -7.50 -1.58 -13.26
N SER A 49 -7.96 -1.38 -14.50
CA SER A 49 -9.25 -1.83 -14.99
C SER A 49 -9.45 -3.34 -14.79
N TYR A 50 -8.41 -4.14 -15.01
CA TYR A 50 -8.46 -5.59 -14.76
C TYR A 50 -8.73 -5.92 -13.29
N TYR A 51 -8.09 -5.21 -12.38
CA TYR A 51 -8.27 -5.43 -10.93
C TYR A 51 -9.64 -4.93 -10.45
N GLU A 52 -10.17 -3.87 -11.03
CA GLU A 52 -11.53 -3.37 -10.75
C GLU A 52 -12.58 -4.41 -11.18
N ILE A 53 -12.49 -4.94 -12.40
CA ILE A 53 -13.40 -5.98 -12.90
C ILE A 53 -13.29 -7.27 -12.08
N SER A 54 -12.10 -7.63 -11.63
CA SER A 54 -11.88 -8.85 -10.83
C SER A 54 -12.18 -8.69 -9.34
N GLY A 55 -12.56 -7.49 -8.88
CA GLY A 55 -12.79 -7.18 -7.45
C GLY A 55 -11.52 -7.20 -6.59
N LYS A 56 -10.34 -7.06 -7.20
CA LYS A 56 -9.02 -7.18 -6.54
C LYS A 56 -8.26 -5.86 -6.51
N VAL A 57 -8.94 -4.76 -6.32
CA VAL A 57 -8.32 -3.41 -6.29
C VAL A 57 -7.24 -3.29 -5.22
N ALA A 58 -7.42 -3.93 -4.07
CA ALA A 58 -6.39 -3.98 -3.01
C ALA A 58 -5.08 -4.65 -3.49
N ASP A 59 -5.19 -5.70 -4.32
CA ASP A 59 -4.03 -6.37 -4.88
C ASP A 59 -3.25 -5.46 -5.85
N TYR A 60 -3.96 -4.62 -6.62
CA TYR A 60 -3.34 -3.63 -7.49
C TYR A 60 -2.55 -2.59 -6.69
N SER A 61 -3.15 -2.06 -5.63
CA SER A 61 -2.49 -1.07 -4.76
C SER A 61 -1.20 -1.60 -4.13
N MET A 62 -1.10 -2.92 -3.91
CA MET A 62 0.10 -3.57 -3.40
C MET A 62 1.19 -3.79 -4.46
N LEU A 63 0.87 -3.67 -5.73
CA LEU A 63 1.82 -3.88 -6.85
C LEU A 63 2.45 -2.60 -7.36
N VAL A 64 1.72 -1.50 -7.24
CA VAL A 64 2.16 -0.17 -7.63
C VAL A 64 2.97 0.45 -6.51
N ASP A 65 3.87 1.36 -6.83
CA ASP A 65 4.83 1.96 -5.90
C ASP A 65 4.20 2.32 -4.55
N TRP A 66 4.65 1.63 -3.52
CA TRP A 66 4.26 1.92 -2.15
C TRP A 66 4.61 3.35 -1.79
N ASP A 67 3.68 4.04 -1.18
CA ASP A 67 3.89 5.34 -0.56
C ASP A 67 3.83 5.25 0.99
N ALA A 68 4.17 6.34 1.65
CA ALA A 68 4.17 6.40 3.12
C ALA A 68 2.77 6.17 3.71
N SER A 69 1.71 6.59 3.01
CA SER A 69 0.32 6.43 3.46
C SER A 69 -0.11 4.97 3.43
N GLN A 70 0.25 4.25 2.37
CA GLN A 70 -0.01 2.82 2.24
C GLN A 70 0.75 2.01 3.28
N VAL A 71 2.02 2.35 3.52
CA VAL A 71 2.81 1.74 4.59
C VAL A 71 2.15 1.98 5.95
N LEU A 72 1.72 3.20 6.22
CA LEU A 72 1.02 3.53 7.46
C LEU A 72 -0.28 2.72 7.61
N ALA A 73 -1.09 2.62 6.56
CA ALA A 73 -2.35 1.86 6.58
C ALA A 73 -2.14 0.38 6.94
N VAL A 74 -1.03 -0.22 6.48
CA VAL A 74 -0.67 -1.61 6.81
C VAL A 74 -0.12 -1.73 8.24
N LEU A 75 0.66 -0.76 8.69
CA LEU A 75 1.31 -0.79 10.01
C LEU A 75 0.39 -0.35 11.15
N ALA A 76 -0.58 0.53 10.89
CA ALA A 76 -1.43 1.14 11.91
C ALA A 76 -2.20 0.13 12.75
N PRO A 77 -2.90 -0.90 12.20
CA PRO A 77 -3.61 -1.88 13.01
C PRO A 77 -2.69 -2.62 14.00
N TYR A 78 -1.47 -2.91 13.57
CA TYR A 78 -0.48 -3.55 14.43
C TYR A 78 -0.02 -2.61 15.55
N LEU A 79 0.31 -1.36 15.20
CA LEU A 79 0.75 -0.35 16.17
C LEU A 79 -0.40 0.06 17.12
N GLU A 80 -1.65 0.05 16.68
CA GLU A 80 -2.81 0.25 17.56
C GLU A 80 -2.93 -0.87 18.60
N LYS A 81 -2.73 -2.12 18.17
CA LYS A 81 -2.83 -3.29 19.04
C LYS A 81 -1.68 -3.40 20.04
N TYR A 82 -0.45 -3.27 19.56
CA TYR A 82 0.77 -3.54 20.37
C TYR A 82 1.40 -2.28 20.95
N LYS A 83 0.92 -1.09 20.58
CA LYS A 83 1.38 0.24 21.02
C LYS A 83 2.80 0.59 20.58
N LYS A 84 3.72 -0.35 20.57
CA LYS A 84 5.14 -0.19 20.20
C LYS A 84 5.60 -1.35 19.33
N ALA A 85 6.46 -1.08 18.36
CA ALA A 85 7.08 -2.10 17.52
C ALA A 85 8.53 -1.75 17.18
N LYS A 86 9.38 -2.76 17.04
CA LYS A 86 10.73 -2.60 16.49
C LYS A 86 10.68 -2.60 14.96
N LYS A 87 11.67 -1.99 14.31
CA LYS A 87 11.78 -1.98 12.84
C LYS A 87 11.71 -3.39 12.23
N ALA A 88 12.33 -4.39 12.89
CA ALA A 88 12.29 -5.77 12.43
C ALA A 88 10.87 -6.37 12.39
N ASP A 89 10.02 -6.00 13.36
CA ASP A 89 8.63 -6.46 13.38
C ASP A 89 7.81 -5.76 12.30
N LEU A 90 8.02 -4.46 12.10
CA LEU A 90 7.39 -3.70 11.01
C LEU A 90 7.78 -4.25 9.63
N LEU A 91 9.05 -4.64 9.46
CA LEU A 91 9.51 -5.25 8.21
C LEU A 91 8.81 -6.59 7.92
N LYS A 92 8.57 -7.41 8.95
CA LYS A 92 7.81 -8.66 8.79
C LYS A 92 6.37 -8.43 8.34
N ILE A 93 5.74 -7.34 8.81
CA ILE A 93 4.35 -7.00 8.48
C ILE A 93 4.22 -6.58 7.02
N VAL A 94 5.13 -5.73 6.54
CA VAL A 94 5.14 -5.30 5.14
C VAL A 94 5.66 -6.40 4.19
N GLY A 95 6.31 -7.42 4.74
CA GLY A 95 6.79 -8.58 3.99
C GLY A 95 7.81 -8.21 2.91
N ASP A 96 7.83 -9.03 1.84
CA ASP A 96 8.77 -8.86 0.72
C ASP A 96 8.35 -7.76 -0.28
N HIS A 97 7.27 -7.01 0.01
CA HIS A 97 6.75 -5.98 -0.89
C HIS A 97 7.65 -4.75 -0.98
N ILE A 98 8.34 -4.43 0.11
CA ILE A 98 9.30 -3.32 0.16
C ILE A 98 10.59 -3.76 0.84
N SER A 99 11.72 -3.21 0.40
CA SER A 99 13.02 -3.46 1.01
C SER A 99 13.15 -2.73 2.35
N GLU A 100 14.09 -3.19 3.19
CA GLU A 100 14.40 -2.53 4.45
C GLU A 100 14.77 -1.05 4.27
N LYS A 101 15.48 -0.73 3.16
CA LYS A 101 15.87 0.65 2.83
C LYS A 101 14.62 1.50 2.50
N GLN A 102 13.68 0.96 1.74
CA GLN A 102 12.42 1.65 1.43
C GLN A 102 11.58 1.84 2.69
N LEU A 103 11.42 0.81 3.52
CA LEU A 103 10.73 0.93 4.79
C LEU A 103 11.33 2.04 5.67
N ARG A 104 12.66 2.10 5.77
CA ARG A 104 13.34 3.18 6.52
C ARG A 104 12.98 4.56 5.99
N ASN A 105 12.98 4.74 4.67
CA ASN A 105 12.61 6.01 4.04
C ASN A 105 11.15 6.40 4.35
N PHE A 106 10.22 5.45 4.25
CA PHE A 106 8.82 5.69 4.59
C PHE A 106 8.60 6.00 6.07
N LEU A 107 9.28 5.26 6.96
CA LEU A 107 9.23 5.54 8.40
C LEU A 107 9.78 6.94 8.73
N ASN A 108 10.82 7.41 8.04
CA ASN A 108 11.31 8.78 8.19
C ASN A 108 10.27 9.80 7.73
N GLN A 109 9.66 9.61 6.55
CA GLN A 109 8.57 10.49 6.06
C GLN A 109 7.38 10.53 7.02
N LEU A 110 6.98 9.38 7.56
CA LEU A 110 5.90 9.29 8.54
C LEU A 110 6.26 9.96 9.87
N LYS A 111 7.52 9.90 10.28
CA LYS A 111 8.02 10.61 11.46
C LYS A 111 8.03 12.13 11.22
N ASP A 112 8.52 12.58 10.06
CA ASP A 112 8.57 14.00 9.71
C ASP A 112 7.16 14.60 9.61
N SER A 113 6.19 13.81 9.15
CA SER A 113 4.77 14.19 9.13
C SER A 113 4.05 13.99 10.47
N GLN A 114 4.72 13.56 11.53
CA GLN A 114 4.17 13.29 12.87
C GLN A 114 3.08 12.20 12.90
N MET A 115 2.97 11.41 11.85
CA MET A 115 2.05 10.26 11.81
C MET A 115 2.55 9.09 12.64
N ILE A 116 3.87 8.96 12.80
CA ILE A 116 4.52 8.06 13.76
C ILE A 116 5.50 8.83 14.62
N LYS A 117 5.79 8.29 15.79
CA LYS A 117 6.85 8.77 16.70
C LYS A 117 7.78 7.62 17.09
N THR A 118 8.98 7.98 17.51
CA THR A 118 10.00 7.01 17.90
C THR A 118 10.44 7.27 19.32
N GLU A 119 10.76 6.19 20.04
CA GLU A 119 11.32 6.21 21.38
C GLU A 119 12.55 5.32 21.42
N GLY A 120 13.53 5.69 22.24
CA GLY A 120 14.80 4.97 22.36
C GLY A 120 15.86 5.43 21.35
N GLU A 121 17.10 4.99 21.59
CA GLU A 121 18.26 5.35 20.78
C GLU A 121 18.98 4.11 20.27
N ARG A 122 19.72 4.26 19.15
CA ARG A 122 20.64 3.25 18.57
C ARG A 122 20.07 1.83 18.66
N GLY A 123 19.84 1.03 17.91
CA GLY A 123 19.38 -0.37 17.94
C GLY A 123 18.14 -0.71 18.80
N ASN A 124 17.78 0.13 19.77
CA ASN A 124 16.60 -0.02 20.64
C ASN A 124 15.43 0.91 20.25
N THR A 125 15.50 1.54 19.08
CA THR A 125 14.41 2.40 18.59
C THR A 125 13.14 1.59 18.41
N VAL A 126 12.06 2.06 19.01
CA VAL A 126 10.70 1.55 18.81
C VAL A 126 9.83 2.62 18.16
N TYR A 127 8.88 2.17 17.37
CA TYR A 127 7.96 3.00 16.60
C TYR A 127 6.57 2.90 17.21
N MET A 128 5.85 4.02 17.23
CA MET A 128 4.50 4.17 17.76
C MET A 128 3.70 5.08 16.83
N LEU A 129 2.38 5.02 16.89
CA LEU A 129 1.52 5.99 16.23
C LEU A 129 1.73 7.39 16.84
N GLY A 130 1.81 8.39 16.00
CA GLY A 130 1.99 9.78 16.38
C GLY A 130 0.67 10.46 16.73
N ASP A 131 0.77 11.66 17.31
CA ASP A 131 -0.40 12.41 17.77
C ASP A 131 -1.28 12.86 16.58
N ARG A 132 -0.65 13.23 15.47
CA ARG A 132 -1.36 13.60 14.24
C ARG A 132 -2.16 12.44 13.61
N TYR A 133 -1.69 11.20 13.76
CA TYR A 133 -2.48 10.03 13.35
C TYR A 133 -3.78 9.93 14.14
N HIS A 134 -3.73 10.11 15.47
CA HIS A 134 -4.91 10.06 16.33
C HIS A 134 -5.89 11.18 16.01
N GLU A 135 -5.40 12.42 15.84
CA GLU A 135 -6.23 13.56 15.43
C GLU A 135 -6.94 13.31 14.10
N HIS A 136 -6.20 12.80 13.10
CA HIS A 136 -6.76 12.48 11.79
C HIS A 136 -7.83 11.39 11.88
N ASN A 137 -7.57 10.34 12.63
CA ASN A 137 -8.50 9.23 12.81
C ASN A 137 -9.77 9.67 13.56
N ASP A 138 -9.65 10.54 14.54
CA ASP A 138 -10.79 11.14 15.26
C ASP A 138 -11.66 12.00 14.35
N ILE A 139 -11.07 12.83 13.49
CA ILE A 139 -11.77 13.64 12.50
C ILE A 139 -12.52 12.74 11.53
N MET A 140 -11.86 11.71 10.97
CA MET A 140 -12.47 10.76 10.05
C MET A 140 -13.63 10.00 10.70
N THR A 141 -13.45 9.56 11.94
CA THR A 141 -14.51 8.87 12.70
C THR A 141 -15.73 9.76 12.92
N LYS A 142 -15.52 11.02 13.26
CA LYS A 142 -16.61 12.01 13.40
C LYS A 142 -17.33 12.26 12.08
N ALA A 143 -16.57 12.44 10.99
CA ALA A 143 -17.14 12.65 9.65
C ALA A 143 -18.00 11.46 9.19
N ILE A 144 -17.50 10.22 9.39
CA ILE A 144 -18.26 9.00 9.10
C ILE A 144 -19.55 8.92 9.90
N LYS A 145 -19.50 9.20 11.21
CA LYS A 145 -20.71 9.21 12.07
C LYS A 145 -21.75 10.22 11.60
N ILE A 146 -21.31 11.42 11.20
CA ILE A 146 -22.20 12.46 10.66
C ILE A 146 -22.82 11.98 9.35
N GLY A 147 -22.01 11.44 8.43
CA GLY A 147 -22.48 10.91 7.15
C GLY A 147 -23.49 9.77 7.31
N LEU A 148 -23.19 8.80 8.17
CA LEU A 148 -24.10 7.68 8.47
C LEU A 148 -25.41 8.17 9.08
N LYS A 149 -25.38 9.18 9.96
CA LYS A 149 -26.58 9.77 10.51
C LYS A 149 -27.42 10.42 9.42
N ALA A 150 -26.83 11.22 8.55
CA ALA A 150 -27.52 11.86 7.44
C ALA A 150 -28.18 10.84 6.50
N LEU A 151 -27.48 9.74 6.13
CA LEU A 151 -28.03 8.67 5.31
C LEU A 151 -29.20 7.94 5.97
N ARG A 152 -29.14 7.75 7.29
CA ARG A 152 -30.23 7.16 8.07
C ARG A 152 -31.44 8.08 8.15
N ASP A 153 -31.22 9.37 8.42
CA ASP A 153 -32.28 10.39 8.49
C ASP A 153 -32.99 10.56 7.14
N ASN A 154 -32.26 10.36 6.02
CA ASN A 154 -32.81 10.35 4.65
C ASN A 154 -33.46 9.01 4.26
N GLY A 155 -33.40 7.98 5.10
CA GLY A 155 -33.98 6.66 4.82
C GLY A 155 -33.21 5.80 3.80
N GLU A 156 -31.95 6.19 3.47
CA GLU A 156 -31.11 5.47 2.53
C GLU A 156 -30.46 4.22 3.13
N ILE A 157 -30.30 4.18 4.45
CA ILE A 157 -29.81 3.02 5.22
C ILE A 157 -30.65 2.79 6.46
N LYS A 158 -30.75 1.51 6.87
CA LYS A 158 -31.45 1.09 8.10
C LYS A 158 -30.48 0.93 9.28
#